data_43a6d3634d20bdae55007b97edf7d280
#
_entry.id   43a6d3634d20bdae55007b97edf7d280
#
_cell.length_a   1.000
_cell.length_b   1.000
_cell.length_c   1.000
_cell.angle_alpha   90.00
_cell.angle_beta   90.00
_cell.angle_gamma   90.00
#
_symmetry.space_group_name_H-M   'P 1'
#
loop_
_entity.id
_entity.type
_entity.pdbx_description
1 polymer ?
#
loop_
_entity_poly.entity_id
_entity_poly.type
_entity_poly.pdbx_seq_one_letter_code
_entity_poly.pdbx_strand_id
1 'polypeptide(L)'
;MPVTTILTERLGLQHPIIQAPMAGGGDTPALVAAVSEAGGLGSIGATYLTPQQIVETCAAVRAKTSRPFAINLFVPETPLPAGIETGAGVGRVAPFFEELGLPRPEPPASVTRDFDAQLDAAIVGGAAIVSFTFGMLPPAARQKVKARGLLTAGTATTVDEAIALERAGIDIVVAQGSEAGGHRGTFAGPYDHAAFEAAMIGTIALVPQIVDAVRVPVVASGGIMDGRGIAAVLALGAAGAQLGTAFLTCEEAGVPDVYKQAILDAHEDQTRITRAFSGRPARGIVNRFMQEVERKNANDPKDPNDSNDPNVILPFPLQNALTRPLRTAAAKQGRAEFLSLWAGQGVRMARRMNAADLVATLAEEADAAIARLHKVQ
;
A
#
# COMPACT_ATOMS: atom_id res chain seq x y z
N MET A 1 -19.19 -13.45 19.59
CA MET A 1 -18.11 -12.97 20.48
C MET A 1 -17.03 -12.40 19.57
N PRO A 2 -16.42 -11.27 19.91
CA PRO A 2 -15.37 -10.72 19.05
C PRO A 2 -14.24 -11.75 18.86
N VAL A 3 -13.74 -11.84 17.64
CA VAL A 3 -12.66 -12.78 17.32
C VAL A 3 -11.37 -12.29 17.97
N THR A 4 -10.86 -13.07 18.92
CA THR A 4 -9.60 -12.79 19.62
C THR A 4 -8.45 -13.50 18.90
N THR A 5 -7.38 -12.79 18.61
CA THR A 5 -6.15 -13.32 18.00
C THR A 5 -4.93 -12.83 18.78
N ILE A 6 -3.78 -13.47 18.57
CA ILE A 6 -2.52 -13.02 19.19
C ILE A 6 -2.20 -11.54 18.87
N LEU A 7 -2.65 -11.04 17.73
CA LEU A 7 -2.46 -9.64 17.33
C LEU A 7 -3.37 -8.71 18.15
N THR A 8 -4.65 -9.05 18.30
CA THR A 8 -5.60 -8.25 19.10
C THR A 8 -5.20 -8.21 20.57
N GLU A 9 -4.77 -9.33 21.14
CA GLU A 9 -4.28 -9.38 22.53
C GLU A 9 -3.03 -8.51 22.73
N ARG A 10 -2.03 -8.66 21.83
CA ARG A 10 -0.75 -7.95 21.94
C ARG A 10 -0.87 -6.44 21.80
N LEU A 11 -1.85 -5.97 21.02
CA LEU A 11 -2.06 -4.54 20.71
C LEU A 11 -3.26 -3.93 21.44
N GLY A 12 -4.06 -4.73 22.15
CA GLY A 12 -5.28 -4.25 22.80
C GLY A 12 -6.37 -3.82 21.79
N LEU A 13 -6.43 -4.48 20.63
CA LEU A 13 -7.46 -4.23 19.63
C LEU A 13 -8.74 -4.99 19.96
N GLN A 14 -9.89 -4.44 19.54
CA GLN A 14 -11.19 -5.12 19.66
C GLN A 14 -11.44 -6.05 18.46
N HIS A 15 -10.91 -5.69 17.29
CA HIS A 15 -11.10 -6.41 16.05
C HIS A 15 -9.77 -6.63 15.34
N PRO A 16 -9.54 -7.79 14.68
CA PRO A 16 -8.32 -8.08 13.93
C PRO A 16 -8.33 -7.39 12.56
N ILE A 17 -8.69 -6.09 12.54
CA ILE A 17 -8.88 -5.26 11.34
C ILE A 17 -7.84 -4.15 11.35
N ILE A 18 -7.07 -4.05 10.26
CA ILE A 18 -6.05 -3.03 10.06
C ILE A 18 -6.40 -2.21 8.82
N GLN A 19 -6.46 -0.90 8.95
CA GLN A 19 -6.45 -0.02 7.80
C GLN A 19 -5.02 0.04 7.25
N ALA A 20 -4.84 -0.35 5.99
CA ALA A 20 -3.54 -0.34 5.33
C ALA A 20 -2.94 1.06 5.25
N PRO A 21 -1.62 1.22 5.39
CA PRO A 21 -0.97 2.50 5.12
C PRO A 21 -1.09 2.85 3.63
N MET A 22 -1.61 4.06 3.34
CA MET A 22 -1.92 4.53 1.98
C MET A 22 -1.20 5.83 1.68
N ALA A 23 0.14 5.75 1.59
CA ALA A 23 1.02 6.89 1.39
C ALA A 23 0.65 7.72 0.16
N GLY A 24 0.75 9.04 0.28
CA GLY A 24 0.42 9.97 -0.80
C GLY A 24 -0.94 10.65 -0.64
N GLY A 25 -1.53 10.59 0.55
CA GLY A 25 -2.71 11.33 0.94
C GLY A 25 -3.97 10.47 1.16
N GLY A 26 -3.88 9.15 1.03
CA GLY A 26 -5.03 8.26 1.28
C GLY A 26 -5.41 8.20 2.75
N ASP A 27 -4.42 8.12 3.63
CA ASP A 27 -4.59 8.15 5.06
C ASP A 27 -4.49 9.58 5.61
N THR A 28 -5.46 9.97 6.41
CA THR A 28 -5.48 11.24 7.16
C THR A 28 -5.44 10.96 8.65
N PRO A 29 -5.04 11.91 9.48
CA PRO A 29 -5.16 11.76 10.94
C PRO A 29 -6.58 11.44 11.40
N ALA A 30 -7.60 11.90 10.68
CA ALA A 30 -9.01 11.61 10.97
C ALA A 30 -9.35 10.15 10.70
N LEU A 31 -8.95 9.62 9.53
CA LEU A 31 -9.15 8.22 9.16
C LEU A 31 -8.46 7.28 10.16
N VAL A 32 -7.17 7.53 10.43
CA VAL A 32 -6.37 6.70 11.34
C VAL A 32 -6.98 6.66 12.73
N ALA A 33 -7.37 7.82 13.25
CA ALA A 33 -7.99 7.91 14.57
C ALA A 33 -9.36 7.23 14.62
N ALA A 34 -10.22 7.42 13.61
CA ALA A 34 -11.54 6.81 13.55
C ALA A 34 -11.47 5.27 13.55
N VAL A 35 -10.55 4.70 12.76
CA VAL A 35 -10.32 3.25 12.73
C VAL A 35 -9.81 2.75 14.09
N SER A 36 -8.87 3.46 14.73
CA SER A 36 -8.32 3.05 16.02
C SER A 36 -9.35 3.16 17.14
N GLU A 37 -10.18 4.21 17.19
CA GLU A 37 -11.27 4.37 18.16
C GLU A 37 -12.35 3.29 17.97
N ALA A 38 -12.64 2.88 16.74
CA ALA A 38 -13.57 1.80 16.43
C ALA A 38 -13.01 0.39 16.74
N GLY A 39 -11.83 0.30 17.38
CA GLY A 39 -11.25 -0.96 17.84
C GLY A 39 -10.41 -1.72 16.84
N GLY A 40 -10.15 -1.16 15.66
CA GLY A 40 -9.15 -1.63 14.69
C GLY A 40 -7.77 -1.01 14.92
N LEU A 41 -6.90 -1.10 13.91
CA LEU A 41 -5.58 -0.45 13.88
C LEU A 41 -5.51 0.49 12.68
N GLY A 42 -5.54 1.79 12.90
CA GLY A 42 -5.27 2.79 11.87
C GLY A 42 -3.78 2.86 11.53
N SER A 43 -3.43 3.19 10.29
CA SER A 43 -2.04 3.24 9.84
C SER A 43 -1.74 4.49 9.01
N ILE A 44 -0.58 5.11 9.25
CA ILE A 44 -0.06 6.26 8.50
C ILE A 44 0.97 5.77 7.49
N GLY A 45 0.79 6.06 6.21
CA GLY A 45 1.82 5.88 5.18
C GLY A 45 2.72 7.11 5.08
N ALA A 46 3.80 7.12 5.83
CA ALA A 46 4.62 8.32 6.06
C ALA A 46 5.77 8.50 5.07
N THR A 47 5.98 7.58 4.14
CA THR A 47 7.17 7.57 3.29
C THR A 47 7.40 8.82 2.44
N TYR A 48 6.33 9.58 2.14
CA TYR A 48 6.43 10.84 1.37
C TYR A 48 6.45 12.09 2.25
N LEU A 49 6.36 11.94 3.55
CA LEU A 49 6.38 13.03 4.52
C LEU A 49 7.81 13.36 4.94
N THR A 50 8.08 14.63 5.23
CA THR A 50 9.31 15.03 5.89
C THR A 50 9.28 14.57 7.36
N PRO A 51 10.42 14.46 8.06
CA PRO A 51 10.45 14.15 9.49
C PRO A 51 9.53 15.06 10.32
N GLN A 52 9.53 16.36 10.04
CA GLN A 52 8.65 17.32 10.69
C GLN A 52 7.17 17.00 10.45
N GLN A 53 6.77 16.73 9.20
CA GLN A 53 5.40 16.35 8.86
C GLN A 53 4.97 15.03 9.52
N ILE A 54 5.90 14.08 9.71
CA ILE A 54 5.62 12.82 10.44
C ILE A 54 5.24 13.14 11.88
N VAL A 55 6.04 13.96 12.58
CA VAL A 55 5.75 14.35 13.96
C VAL A 55 4.40 15.07 14.06
N GLU A 56 4.13 16.03 13.18
CA GLU A 56 2.86 16.77 13.12
C GLU A 56 1.66 15.85 12.86
N THR A 57 1.79 14.91 11.92
CA THR A 57 0.74 13.93 11.59
C THR A 57 0.45 13.02 12.78
N CYS A 58 1.49 12.49 13.42
CA CYS A 58 1.33 11.68 14.63
C CYS A 58 0.67 12.45 15.78
N ALA A 59 1.08 13.70 16.01
CA ALA A 59 0.46 14.57 17.00
C ALA A 59 -1.03 14.82 16.70
N ALA A 60 -1.39 15.03 15.43
CA ALA A 60 -2.76 15.19 14.99
C ALA A 60 -3.61 13.91 15.19
N VAL A 61 -3.03 12.70 15.04
CA VAL A 61 -3.68 11.42 15.39
C VAL A 61 -3.87 11.36 16.90
N ARG A 62 -2.81 11.60 17.69
CA ARG A 62 -2.86 11.55 19.17
C ARG A 62 -3.84 12.54 19.78
N ALA A 63 -4.06 13.69 19.16
CA ALA A 63 -5.08 14.64 19.59
C ALA A 63 -6.52 14.10 19.46
N LYS A 64 -6.72 13.03 18.68
CA LYS A 64 -8.03 12.43 18.40
C LYS A 64 -8.22 11.05 19.04
N THR A 65 -7.13 10.34 19.37
CA THR A 65 -7.19 8.99 19.94
C THR A 65 -6.00 8.69 20.85
N SER A 66 -6.30 7.96 21.95
CA SER A 66 -5.27 7.33 22.79
C SER A 66 -4.98 5.88 22.36
N ARG A 67 -5.77 5.31 21.44
CA ARG A 67 -5.65 3.94 20.96
C ARG A 67 -4.37 3.74 20.14
N PRO A 68 -3.89 2.51 19.97
CA PRO A 68 -2.73 2.21 19.15
C PRO A 68 -2.98 2.57 17.67
N PHE A 69 -1.93 3.02 17.00
CA PHE A 69 -1.88 3.17 15.54
C PHE A 69 -0.52 2.73 15.01
N ALA A 70 -0.41 2.48 13.72
CA ALA A 70 0.82 2.10 13.04
C ALA A 70 1.33 3.23 12.15
N ILE A 71 2.64 3.20 11.85
CA ILE A 71 3.26 4.05 10.86
C ILE A 71 4.09 3.22 9.89
N ASN A 72 4.03 3.55 8.59
CA ASN A 72 4.73 2.84 7.54
C ASN A 72 5.77 3.72 6.86
N LEU A 73 6.95 3.14 6.61
CA LEU A 73 8.03 3.72 5.82
C LEU A 73 8.45 2.76 4.71
N PHE A 74 9.00 3.29 3.62
CA PHE A 74 9.74 2.47 2.68
C PHE A 74 11.18 2.36 3.17
N VAL A 75 11.73 1.15 3.20
CA VAL A 75 13.16 0.98 3.49
C VAL A 75 14.01 1.62 2.40
N PRO A 76 15.25 2.03 2.70
CA PRO A 76 16.16 2.55 1.70
C PRO A 76 16.35 1.52 0.58
N GLU A 77 16.13 1.94 -0.65
CA GLU A 77 16.42 1.11 -1.81
C GLU A 77 17.92 1.19 -2.16
N THR A 78 18.40 0.19 -2.90
CA THR A 78 19.73 0.26 -3.51
C THR A 78 19.80 1.51 -4.37
N PRO A 79 20.85 2.33 -4.24
CA PRO A 79 21.00 3.52 -5.07
C PRO A 79 20.90 3.16 -6.56
N LEU A 80 20.17 3.99 -7.29
CA LEU A 80 20.07 3.83 -8.73
C LEU A 80 21.45 4.01 -9.37
N PRO A 81 21.75 3.29 -10.49
CA PRO A 81 22.96 3.52 -11.25
C PRO A 81 23.10 4.99 -11.65
N ALA A 82 24.32 5.49 -11.67
CA ALA A 82 24.61 6.81 -12.22
C ALA A 82 24.34 6.84 -13.74
N GLY A 83 23.87 7.98 -14.25
CA GLY A 83 23.71 8.17 -15.69
C GLY A 83 22.48 7.52 -16.32
N ILE A 84 21.41 7.30 -15.53
CA ILE A 84 20.14 6.84 -16.12
C ILE A 84 19.65 7.87 -17.14
N GLU A 85 19.47 7.42 -18.37
CA GLU A 85 18.88 8.20 -19.43
C GLU A 85 17.39 8.44 -19.15
N THR A 86 16.99 9.71 -19.01
CA THR A 86 15.62 10.07 -18.63
C THR A 86 14.81 10.66 -19.78
N GLY A 87 15.47 10.97 -20.90
CA GLY A 87 14.88 11.69 -22.04
C GLY A 87 13.65 11.00 -22.63
N ALA A 88 13.71 9.69 -22.83
CA ALA A 88 12.60 8.90 -23.36
C ALA A 88 11.40 8.93 -22.41
N GLY A 89 11.62 8.72 -21.10
CA GLY A 89 10.56 8.77 -20.08
C GLY A 89 9.90 10.15 -19.97
N VAL A 90 10.71 11.22 -19.99
CA VAL A 90 10.20 12.61 -20.03
C VAL A 90 9.39 12.86 -21.28
N GLY A 91 9.88 12.45 -22.45
CA GLY A 91 9.17 12.58 -23.73
C GLY A 91 7.83 11.87 -23.72
N ARG A 92 7.78 10.67 -23.12
CA ARG A 92 6.57 9.85 -23.04
C ARG A 92 5.44 10.48 -22.24
N VAL A 93 5.76 11.21 -21.17
CA VAL A 93 4.74 11.84 -20.31
C VAL A 93 4.46 13.30 -20.65
N ALA A 94 5.33 13.95 -21.45
CA ALA A 94 5.20 15.38 -21.78
C ALA A 94 3.84 15.78 -22.41
N PRO A 95 3.22 15.00 -23.33
CA PRO A 95 1.91 15.34 -23.90
C PRO A 95 0.80 15.47 -22.84
N PHE A 96 0.85 14.67 -21.78
CA PHE A 96 -0.14 14.74 -20.69
C PHE A 96 0.04 15.97 -19.81
N PHE A 97 1.29 16.45 -19.67
CA PHE A 97 1.56 17.72 -19.00
C PHE A 97 0.97 18.89 -19.79
N GLU A 98 1.19 18.92 -21.09
CA GLU A 98 0.62 19.93 -21.99
C GLU A 98 -0.91 19.93 -21.93
N GLU A 99 -1.55 18.75 -21.97
CA GLU A 99 -3.01 18.61 -21.89
C GLU A 99 -3.59 19.18 -20.57
N LEU A 100 -2.85 19.08 -19.46
CA LEU A 100 -3.25 19.64 -18.18
C LEU A 100 -2.81 21.10 -17.98
N GLY A 101 -2.23 21.73 -19.01
CA GLY A 101 -1.73 23.11 -18.94
C GLY A 101 -0.49 23.28 -18.05
N LEU A 102 0.29 22.21 -17.88
CA LEU A 102 1.54 22.23 -17.11
C LEU A 102 2.74 22.51 -18.01
N PRO A 103 3.82 23.10 -17.48
CA PRO A 103 5.08 23.19 -18.21
C PRO A 103 5.61 21.77 -18.51
N ARG A 104 6.41 21.68 -19.59
CA ARG A 104 7.08 20.41 -19.94
C ARG A 104 7.86 19.89 -18.73
N PRO A 105 7.71 18.59 -18.38
CA PRO A 105 8.40 18.04 -17.24
C PRO A 105 9.91 18.00 -17.45
N GLU A 106 10.63 18.27 -16.37
CA GLU A 106 12.08 18.13 -16.30
C GLU A 106 12.44 16.77 -15.66
N PRO A 107 13.62 16.22 -15.99
CA PRO A 107 14.14 15.05 -15.31
C PRO A 107 14.24 15.30 -13.79
N PRO A 108 13.76 14.39 -12.94
CA PRO A 108 13.87 14.56 -11.49
C PRO A 108 15.34 14.54 -11.06
N ALA A 109 15.82 15.58 -10.40
CA ALA A 109 17.22 15.77 -10.08
C ALA A 109 17.72 14.78 -9.00
N SER A 110 16.93 14.50 -7.99
CA SER A 110 17.22 13.53 -6.91
C SER A 110 15.95 13.23 -6.13
N VAL A 111 15.84 12.00 -5.61
CA VAL A 111 14.69 11.56 -4.81
C VAL A 111 15.16 10.91 -3.50
N THR A 112 16.30 11.34 -2.99
CA THR A 112 16.84 10.84 -1.72
C THR A 112 15.97 11.30 -0.55
N ARG A 113 15.57 10.35 0.29
CA ARG A 113 14.90 10.62 1.56
C ARG A 113 15.83 10.24 2.69
N ASP A 114 15.83 11.04 3.74
CA ASP A 114 16.53 10.69 4.95
C ASP A 114 15.69 9.70 5.76
N PHE A 115 15.90 8.42 5.45
CA PHE A 115 15.18 7.33 6.11
C PHE A 115 15.43 7.31 7.63
N ASP A 116 16.64 7.59 8.07
CA ASP A 116 16.97 7.56 9.49
C ASP A 116 16.25 8.68 10.24
N ALA A 117 16.19 9.88 9.68
CA ALA A 117 15.42 10.98 10.25
C ALA A 117 13.91 10.73 10.21
N GLN A 118 13.38 10.10 9.14
CA GLN A 118 11.97 9.70 9.11
C GLN A 118 11.66 8.63 10.16
N LEU A 119 12.55 7.65 10.34
CA LEU A 119 12.39 6.62 11.37
C LEU A 119 12.43 7.21 12.79
N ASP A 120 13.37 8.12 13.05
CA ASP A 120 13.46 8.78 14.35
C ASP A 120 12.18 9.59 14.65
N ALA A 121 11.64 10.29 13.65
CA ALA A 121 10.37 11.00 13.76
C ALA A 121 9.17 10.04 13.99
N ALA A 122 9.15 8.90 13.32
CA ALA A 122 8.13 7.85 13.49
C ALA A 122 8.15 7.27 14.93
N ILE A 123 9.35 7.00 15.45
CA ILE A 123 9.54 6.52 16.82
C ILE A 123 9.06 7.54 17.85
N VAL A 124 9.41 8.81 17.67
CA VAL A 124 8.98 9.92 18.56
C VAL A 124 7.48 10.14 18.47
N GLY A 125 6.87 9.91 17.31
CA GLY A 125 5.44 10.08 17.09
C GLY A 125 4.53 9.15 17.90
N GLY A 126 5.07 8.16 18.59
CA GLY A 126 4.34 7.31 19.52
C GLY A 126 3.44 6.26 18.84
N ALA A 127 3.73 5.84 17.62
CA ALA A 127 3.09 4.70 16.99
C ALA A 127 3.37 3.41 17.79
N ALA A 128 2.46 2.44 17.79
CA ALA A 128 2.66 1.14 18.41
C ALA A 128 3.47 0.19 17.51
N ILE A 129 3.37 0.37 16.20
CA ILE A 129 4.03 -0.43 15.18
C ILE A 129 4.74 0.48 14.19
N VAL A 130 6.00 0.16 13.88
CA VAL A 130 6.69 0.65 12.68
C VAL A 130 6.63 -0.45 11.63
N SER A 131 5.83 -0.25 10.61
CA SER A 131 5.76 -1.15 9.44
C SER A 131 6.64 -0.65 8.31
N PHE A 132 7.04 -1.57 7.44
CA PHE A 132 7.90 -1.21 6.31
C PHE A 132 7.62 -2.07 5.08
N THR A 133 8.01 -1.53 3.92
CA THR A 133 7.79 -2.15 2.61
C THR A 133 9.06 -1.97 1.75
N PHE A 134 9.24 -2.85 0.77
CA PHE A 134 10.31 -2.86 -0.25
C PHE A 134 11.68 -3.32 0.25
N GLY A 135 11.74 -4.10 1.29
CA GLY A 135 13.01 -4.65 1.73
C GLY A 135 13.04 -5.04 3.19
N MET A 136 14.25 -5.17 3.68
CA MET A 136 14.55 -5.53 5.05
C MET A 136 14.90 -4.28 5.85
N LEU A 137 14.30 -4.13 7.02
CA LEU A 137 14.67 -3.05 7.92
C LEU A 137 16.15 -3.21 8.33
N PRO A 138 17.00 -2.18 8.14
CA PRO A 138 18.39 -2.26 8.54
C PRO A 138 18.55 -2.67 10.01
N PRO A 139 19.56 -3.48 10.39
CA PRO A 139 19.71 -3.96 11.76
C PRO A 139 19.73 -2.84 12.82
N ALA A 140 20.41 -1.73 12.54
CA ALA A 140 20.46 -0.57 13.44
C ALA A 140 19.07 0.07 13.60
N ALA A 141 18.31 0.22 12.52
CA ALA A 141 16.95 0.74 12.53
C ALA A 141 16.01 -0.15 13.36
N ARG A 142 16.11 -1.47 13.18
CA ARG A 142 15.35 -2.44 13.98
C ARG A 142 15.68 -2.35 15.46
N GLN A 143 16.96 -2.23 15.82
CA GLN A 143 17.37 -2.06 17.21
C GLN A 143 16.81 -0.79 17.83
N LYS A 144 16.80 0.34 17.10
CA LYS A 144 16.16 1.59 17.53
C LYS A 144 14.68 1.40 17.85
N VAL A 145 13.92 0.74 16.95
CA VAL A 145 12.49 0.46 17.13
C VAL A 145 12.26 -0.38 18.38
N LYS A 146 12.99 -1.50 18.51
CA LYS A 146 12.88 -2.42 19.64
C LYS A 146 13.27 -1.79 20.98
N ALA A 147 14.29 -0.95 21.00
CA ALA A 147 14.73 -0.23 22.22
C ALA A 147 13.64 0.70 22.80
N ARG A 148 12.64 1.06 22.01
CA ARG A 148 11.48 1.86 22.44
C ARG A 148 10.23 1.00 22.73
N GLY A 149 10.37 -0.32 22.72
CA GLY A 149 9.25 -1.25 22.95
C GLY A 149 8.22 -1.30 21.82
N LEU A 150 8.53 -0.73 20.65
CA LEU A 150 7.65 -0.74 19.49
C LEU A 150 7.78 -2.07 18.72
N LEU A 151 6.70 -2.47 18.05
CA LEU A 151 6.70 -3.64 17.18
C LEU A 151 7.14 -3.26 15.76
N THR A 152 7.68 -4.26 15.07
CA THR A 152 8.03 -4.16 13.65
C THR A 152 7.10 -5.03 12.80
N ALA A 153 6.65 -4.51 11.63
CA ALA A 153 5.87 -5.29 10.69
C ALA A 153 6.45 -5.15 9.28
N GLY A 154 6.77 -6.27 8.62
CA GLY A 154 7.35 -6.30 7.27
C GLY A 154 6.39 -6.90 6.26
N THR A 155 6.35 -6.35 5.03
CA THR A 155 5.51 -6.87 3.95
C THR A 155 6.26 -7.94 3.17
N ALA A 156 5.63 -9.12 3.00
CA ALA A 156 6.11 -10.23 2.18
C ALA A 156 5.08 -10.57 1.10
N THR A 157 5.57 -10.92 -0.08
CA THR A 157 4.77 -11.37 -1.24
C THR A 157 5.05 -12.83 -1.62
N THR A 158 6.05 -13.43 -0.97
CA THR A 158 6.43 -14.84 -1.10
C THR A 158 6.75 -15.45 0.27
N VAL A 159 6.81 -16.77 0.34
CA VAL A 159 7.19 -17.50 1.55
C VAL A 159 8.63 -17.20 1.96
N ASP A 160 9.54 -17.15 0.99
CA ASP A 160 10.97 -16.88 1.26
C ASP A 160 11.17 -15.47 1.85
N GLU A 161 10.42 -14.48 1.37
CA GLU A 161 10.41 -13.13 1.94
C GLU A 161 9.92 -13.15 3.41
N ALA A 162 8.87 -13.90 3.70
CA ALA A 162 8.33 -14.02 5.07
C ALA A 162 9.35 -14.69 6.02
N ILE A 163 9.99 -15.77 5.57
CA ILE A 163 11.06 -16.45 6.33
C ILE A 163 12.25 -15.51 6.57
N ALA A 164 12.64 -14.73 5.56
CA ALA A 164 13.72 -13.75 5.70
C ALA A 164 13.37 -12.67 6.75
N LEU A 165 12.14 -12.15 6.75
CA LEU A 165 11.64 -11.20 7.74
C LEU A 165 11.69 -11.78 9.16
N GLU A 166 11.18 -13.00 9.35
CA GLU A 166 11.23 -13.67 10.67
C GLU A 166 12.66 -13.89 11.15
N ARG A 167 13.54 -14.42 10.28
CA ARG A 167 14.96 -14.61 10.61
C ARG A 167 15.67 -13.32 10.99
N ALA A 168 15.26 -12.21 10.38
CA ALA A 168 15.72 -10.89 10.76
C ALA A 168 15.15 -10.41 12.09
N GLY A 169 14.21 -11.15 12.70
CA GLY A 169 13.57 -10.84 13.99
C GLY A 169 12.52 -9.74 13.87
N ILE A 170 11.78 -9.70 12.76
CA ILE A 170 10.58 -8.86 12.60
C ILE A 170 9.43 -9.51 13.36
N ASP A 171 8.59 -8.69 14.01
CA ASP A 171 7.57 -9.16 14.95
C ASP A 171 6.27 -9.59 14.29
N ILE A 172 5.95 -9.08 13.08
CA ILE A 172 4.72 -9.32 12.33
C ILE A 172 5.05 -9.38 10.84
N VAL A 173 4.48 -10.34 10.11
CA VAL A 173 4.56 -10.42 8.65
C VAL A 173 3.22 -10.00 8.04
N VAL A 174 3.23 -9.05 7.10
CA VAL A 174 2.07 -8.72 6.28
C VAL A 174 2.18 -9.50 4.97
N ALA A 175 1.36 -10.54 4.82
CA ALA A 175 1.28 -11.38 3.62
C ALA A 175 0.44 -10.66 2.56
N GLN A 176 1.11 -10.06 1.56
CA GLN A 176 0.46 -9.30 0.51
C GLN A 176 0.18 -10.16 -0.72
N GLY A 177 -1.08 -10.56 -0.90
CA GLY A 177 -1.55 -11.25 -2.11
C GLY A 177 -1.55 -10.37 -3.36
N SER A 178 -1.65 -10.99 -4.52
CA SER A 178 -1.62 -10.33 -5.84
C SER A 178 -2.83 -9.43 -6.09
N GLU A 179 -3.91 -9.63 -5.36
CA GLU A 179 -5.13 -8.83 -5.44
C GLU A 179 -5.01 -7.45 -4.78
N ALA A 180 -3.96 -7.23 -3.99
CA ALA A 180 -3.76 -5.98 -3.27
C ALA A 180 -3.61 -4.78 -4.21
N GLY A 181 -4.26 -3.67 -3.86
CA GLY A 181 -4.07 -2.38 -4.51
C GLY A 181 -2.76 -1.71 -4.13
N GLY A 182 -2.32 -0.75 -4.94
CA GLY A 182 -1.05 -0.06 -4.74
C GLY A 182 0.16 -0.92 -5.08
N HIS A 183 1.32 -0.52 -4.57
CA HIS A 183 2.59 -1.15 -4.89
C HIS A 183 2.71 -2.59 -4.39
N ARG A 184 3.27 -3.47 -5.24
CA ARG A 184 3.75 -4.78 -4.79
C ARG A 184 4.94 -4.59 -3.86
N GLY A 185 4.85 -5.21 -2.69
CA GLY A 185 5.87 -5.13 -1.65
C GLY A 185 7.11 -6.00 -1.89
N THR A 186 7.14 -6.79 -2.97
CA THR A 186 8.22 -7.72 -3.32
C THR A 186 9.60 -7.09 -3.20
N PHE A 187 10.55 -7.78 -2.56
CA PHE A 187 11.91 -7.31 -2.35
C PHE A 187 12.99 -8.38 -2.59
N ALA A 188 12.64 -9.64 -2.60
CA ALA A 188 13.57 -10.73 -2.88
C ALA A 188 13.54 -11.08 -4.38
N GLY A 189 14.69 -10.94 -5.04
CA GLY A 189 14.88 -11.32 -6.44
C GLY A 189 14.94 -10.16 -7.43
N PRO A 190 15.36 -10.44 -8.65
CA PRO A 190 15.36 -9.45 -9.72
C PRO A 190 13.93 -9.06 -10.08
N TYR A 191 13.69 -7.78 -10.39
CA TYR A 191 12.42 -7.28 -10.91
C TYR A 191 12.29 -7.52 -12.43
N ASP A 192 12.82 -8.63 -12.94
CA ASP A 192 12.52 -9.02 -14.32
C ASP A 192 11.04 -9.45 -14.44
N HIS A 193 10.54 -9.41 -15.66
CA HIS A 193 9.12 -9.63 -15.91
C HIS A 193 8.67 -11.04 -15.49
N ALA A 194 9.48 -12.06 -15.76
CA ALA A 194 9.15 -13.46 -15.46
C ALA A 194 9.14 -13.74 -13.95
N ALA A 195 10.15 -13.27 -13.22
CA ALA A 195 10.19 -13.39 -11.76
C ALA A 195 9.05 -12.64 -11.08
N PHE A 196 8.69 -11.47 -11.63
CA PHE A 196 7.55 -10.70 -11.14
C PHE A 196 6.22 -11.42 -11.34
N GLU A 197 5.98 -11.98 -12.53
CA GLU A 197 4.76 -12.75 -12.82
C GLU A 197 4.66 -13.99 -11.93
N ALA A 198 5.75 -14.71 -11.74
CA ALA A 198 5.81 -15.88 -10.86
C ALA A 198 5.48 -15.54 -9.39
N ALA A 199 5.81 -14.33 -8.92
CA ALA A 199 5.50 -13.85 -7.57
C ALA A 199 4.07 -13.31 -7.42
N MET A 200 3.22 -13.39 -8.44
CA MET A 200 1.81 -12.95 -8.39
C MET A 200 0.91 -14.01 -7.76
N ILE A 201 1.17 -14.33 -6.49
CA ILE A 201 0.43 -15.34 -5.72
C ILE A 201 -0.81 -14.69 -5.10
N GLY A 202 -1.98 -15.31 -5.28
CA GLY A 202 -3.24 -14.85 -4.69
C GLY A 202 -3.29 -15.04 -3.17
N THR A 203 -4.05 -14.20 -2.48
CA THR A 203 -4.14 -14.17 -1.01
C THR A 203 -4.53 -15.52 -0.40
N ILE A 204 -5.50 -16.22 -1.00
CA ILE A 204 -5.95 -17.55 -0.54
C ILE A 204 -4.83 -18.59 -0.59
N ALA A 205 -3.97 -18.53 -1.60
CA ALA A 205 -2.85 -19.45 -1.75
C ALA A 205 -1.63 -19.02 -0.90
N LEU A 206 -1.38 -17.71 -0.78
CA LEU A 206 -0.18 -17.18 -0.12
C LEU A 206 -0.26 -17.29 1.40
N VAL A 207 -1.40 -16.91 1.98
CA VAL A 207 -1.54 -16.78 3.45
C VAL A 207 -1.25 -18.09 4.18
N PRO A 208 -1.87 -19.25 3.86
CA PRO A 208 -1.61 -20.48 4.58
C PRO A 208 -0.16 -20.95 4.44
N GLN A 209 0.47 -20.78 3.28
CA GLN A 209 1.87 -21.14 3.07
C GLN A 209 2.82 -20.31 3.94
N ILE A 210 2.53 -19.01 4.12
CA ILE A 210 3.32 -18.16 5.01
C ILE A 210 3.05 -18.54 6.47
N VAL A 211 1.78 -18.77 6.86
CA VAL A 211 1.41 -19.17 8.22
C VAL A 211 2.12 -20.47 8.64
N ASP A 212 2.21 -21.45 7.74
CA ASP A 212 2.90 -22.72 8.01
C ASP A 212 4.44 -22.56 8.08
N ALA A 213 4.99 -21.53 7.41
CA ALA A 213 6.44 -21.33 7.29
C ALA A 213 7.07 -20.46 8.39
N VAL A 214 6.28 -19.63 9.07
CA VAL A 214 6.76 -18.69 10.10
C VAL A 214 6.00 -18.86 11.42
N ARG A 215 6.60 -18.42 12.53
CA ARG A 215 5.99 -18.48 13.87
C ARG A 215 5.46 -17.13 14.35
N VAL A 216 5.86 -16.06 13.69
CA VAL A 216 5.38 -14.71 14.00
C VAL A 216 3.96 -14.51 13.46
N PRO A 217 3.13 -13.65 14.08
CA PRO A 217 1.80 -13.36 13.57
C PRO A 217 1.82 -12.92 12.10
N VAL A 218 0.91 -13.48 11.30
CA VAL A 218 0.71 -13.16 9.90
C VAL A 218 -0.56 -12.33 9.74
N VAL A 219 -0.46 -11.19 9.07
CA VAL A 219 -1.58 -10.33 8.68
C VAL A 219 -1.83 -10.50 7.19
N ALA A 220 -3.03 -10.90 6.79
CA ALA A 220 -3.38 -11.04 5.37
C ALA A 220 -3.73 -9.70 4.75
N SER A 221 -3.26 -9.42 3.53
CA SER A 221 -3.58 -8.20 2.78
C SER A 221 -3.77 -8.51 1.29
N GLY A 222 -4.85 -8.00 0.70
CA GLY A 222 -5.17 -8.18 -0.72
C GLY A 222 -6.54 -8.81 -0.96
N GLY A 223 -7.40 -8.13 -1.74
CA GLY A 223 -8.73 -8.60 -2.09
C GLY A 223 -9.77 -8.59 -0.97
N ILE A 224 -9.40 -8.26 0.25
CA ILE A 224 -10.27 -8.28 1.43
C ILE A 224 -11.06 -6.96 1.49
N MET A 225 -12.41 -7.03 1.39
CA MET A 225 -13.26 -5.85 1.32
C MET A 225 -14.46 -5.92 2.27
N ASP A 226 -14.79 -7.09 2.80
CA ASP A 226 -15.91 -7.32 3.71
C ASP A 226 -15.58 -8.39 4.77
N GLY A 227 -16.52 -8.62 5.69
CA GLY A 227 -16.34 -9.60 6.78
C GLY A 227 -16.17 -11.03 6.32
N ARG A 228 -16.65 -11.42 5.11
CA ARG A 228 -16.42 -12.76 4.55
C ARG A 228 -14.94 -12.99 4.25
N GLY A 229 -14.29 -11.95 3.67
CA GLY A 229 -12.86 -11.98 3.41
C GLY A 229 -12.05 -12.04 4.70
N ILE A 230 -12.46 -11.29 5.74
CA ILE A 230 -11.82 -11.33 7.06
C ILE A 230 -11.96 -12.74 7.66
N ALA A 231 -13.16 -13.31 7.70
CA ALA A 231 -13.38 -14.66 8.22
C ALA A 231 -12.56 -15.72 7.46
N ALA A 232 -12.46 -15.59 6.15
CA ALA A 232 -11.68 -16.52 5.31
C ALA A 232 -10.19 -16.48 5.65
N VAL A 233 -9.58 -15.30 5.77
CA VAL A 233 -8.14 -15.23 6.08
C VAL A 233 -7.83 -15.64 7.53
N LEU A 234 -8.74 -15.42 8.47
CA LEU A 234 -8.62 -15.96 9.83
C LEU A 234 -8.70 -17.49 9.83
N ALA A 235 -9.58 -18.08 9.03
CA ALA A 235 -9.65 -19.54 8.85
C ALA A 235 -8.38 -20.12 8.19
N LEU A 236 -7.65 -19.34 7.38
CA LEU A 236 -6.35 -19.69 6.81
C LEU A 236 -5.19 -19.52 7.81
N GLY A 237 -5.46 -19.12 9.06
CA GLY A 237 -4.47 -18.97 10.13
C GLY A 237 -3.88 -17.56 10.28
N ALA A 238 -4.36 -16.57 9.52
CA ALA A 238 -3.93 -15.19 9.73
C ALA A 238 -4.37 -14.66 11.11
N ALA A 239 -3.55 -13.83 11.74
CA ALA A 239 -3.85 -13.16 13.01
C ALA A 239 -4.64 -11.85 12.82
N GLY A 240 -4.83 -11.40 11.58
CA GLY A 240 -5.60 -10.21 11.23
C GLY A 240 -5.68 -9.98 9.73
N ALA A 241 -6.52 -9.03 9.34
CA ALA A 241 -6.75 -8.63 7.96
C ALA A 241 -6.40 -7.15 7.77
N GLN A 242 -5.57 -6.84 6.78
CA GLN A 242 -5.22 -5.47 6.38
C GLN A 242 -5.96 -5.08 5.10
N LEU A 243 -6.82 -4.07 5.20
CA LEU A 243 -7.66 -3.59 4.12
C LEU A 243 -7.20 -2.19 3.66
N GLY A 244 -7.00 -2.01 2.35
CA GLY A 244 -6.65 -0.72 1.76
C GLY A 244 -7.84 -0.08 1.05
N THR A 245 -8.25 -0.65 -0.08
CA THR A 245 -9.28 -0.12 -0.98
C THR A 245 -10.61 0.15 -0.27
N ALA A 246 -10.99 -0.69 0.69
CA ALA A 246 -12.21 -0.52 1.47
C ALA A 246 -12.23 0.82 2.25
N PHE A 247 -11.06 1.27 2.74
CA PHE A 247 -10.93 2.53 3.49
C PHE A 247 -10.73 3.76 2.60
N LEU A 248 -10.37 3.60 1.32
CA LEU A 248 -10.18 4.74 0.39
C LEU A 248 -11.47 5.49 0.09
N THR A 249 -12.62 4.84 0.20
CA THR A 249 -13.94 5.45 -0.04
C THR A 249 -14.61 5.99 1.23
N CYS A 250 -13.93 5.86 2.39
CA CYS A 250 -14.41 6.47 3.63
C CYS A 250 -14.41 8.00 3.55
N GLU A 251 -15.30 8.62 4.32
CA GLU A 251 -15.44 10.08 4.35
C GLU A 251 -14.13 10.75 4.78
N GLU A 252 -13.45 10.18 5.77
CA GLU A 252 -12.20 10.68 6.36
C GLU A 252 -10.96 10.42 5.48
N ALA A 253 -11.05 9.57 4.43
CA ALA A 253 -9.94 9.32 3.52
C ALA A 253 -9.59 10.57 2.70
N GLY A 254 -8.30 10.87 2.61
CA GLY A 254 -7.80 12.11 2.01
C GLY A 254 -7.69 12.11 0.48
N VAL A 255 -8.07 11.03 -0.20
CA VAL A 255 -8.11 11.03 -1.68
C VAL A 255 -9.24 11.92 -2.19
N PRO A 256 -9.06 12.58 -3.36
CA PRO A 256 -10.09 13.46 -3.93
C PRO A 256 -11.38 12.68 -4.25
N ASP A 257 -12.53 13.37 -4.24
CA ASP A 257 -13.83 12.72 -4.52
C ASP A 257 -13.88 12.03 -5.88
N VAL A 258 -13.23 12.58 -6.90
CA VAL A 258 -13.11 11.93 -8.21
C VAL A 258 -12.42 10.56 -8.13
N TYR A 259 -11.48 10.38 -7.22
CA TYR A 259 -10.85 9.09 -6.96
C TYR A 259 -11.81 8.14 -6.23
N LYS A 260 -12.49 8.62 -5.18
CA LYS A 260 -13.50 7.82 -4.46
C LYS A 260 -14.59 7.35 -5.42
N GLN A 261 -15.06 8.24 -6.29
CA GLN A 261 -16.07 7.91 -7.29
C GLN A 261 -15.56 6.87 -8.30
N ALA A 262 -14.33 7.01 -8.79
CA ALA A 262 -13.73 6.01 -9.68
C ALA A 262 -13.63 4.62 -9.04
N ILE A 263 -13.40 4.53 -7.73
CA ILE A 263 -13.43 3.25 -7.00
C ILE A 263 -14.86 2.68 -6.93
N LEU A 264 -15.85 3.53 -6.63
CA LEU A 264 -17.26 3.10 -6.48
C LEU A 264 -17.88 2.66 -7.82
N ASP A 265 -17.44 3.23 -8.92
CA ASP A 265 -17.92 2.91 -10.27
C ASP A 265 -17.17 1.72 -10.91
N ALA A 266 -16.04 1.29 -10.32
CA ALA A 266 -15.19 0.27 -10.92
C ALA A 266 -15.74 -1.15 -10.78
N HIS A 267 -15.56 -1.96 -11.82
CA HIS A 267 -15.85 -3.38 -11.84
C HIS A 267 -14.63 -4.24 -11.47
N GLU A 268 -14.86 -5.50 -11.14
CA GLU A 268 -13.86 -6.47 -10.67
C GLU A 268 -12.71 -6.74 -11.64
N ASP A 269 -12.94 -6.57 -12.94
CA ASP A 269 -11.98 -6.81 -14.04
C ASP A 269 -11.21 -5.54 -14.47
N GLN A 270 -11.48 -4.39 -13.85
CA GLN A 270 -10.92 -3.09 -14.25
C GLN A 270 -9.63 -2.71 -13.53
N THR A 271 -9.05 -3.59 -12.72
CA THR A 271 -7.75 -3.31 -12.09
C THR A 271 -6.61 -4.07 -12.77
N ARG A 272 -5.48 -3.41 -12.94
CA ARG A 272 -4.27 -3.99 -13.55
C ARG A 272 -3.02 -3.57 -12.80
N ILE A 273 -1.98 -4.40 -12.84
CA ILE A 273 -0.63 -3.99 -12.43
C ILE A 273 -0.04 -3.08 -13.52
N THR A 274 0.58 -2.00 -13.08
CA THR A 274 1.23 -1.01 -13.95
C THR A 274 2.51 -0.48 -13.32
N ARG A 275 3.44 -0.02 -14.16
CA ARG A 275 4.62 0.77 -13.76
C ARG A 275 4.51 2.23 -14.19
N ALA A 276 3.49 2.58 -14.98
CA ALA A 276 3.35 3.88 -15.65
C ALA A 276 3.48 5.09 -14.71
N PHE A 277 2.96 5.00 -13.48
CA PHE A 277 2.97 6.12 -12.53
C PHE A 277 4.22 6.20 -11.67
N SER A 278 4.77 5.06 -11.26
CA SER A 278 5.82 5.05 -10.23
C SER A 278 7.13 4.40 -10.67
N GLY A 279 7.13 3.63 -11.75
CA GLY A 279 8.28 2.83 -12.17
C GLY A 279 8.40 1.49 -11.44
N ARG A 280 7.57 1.26 -10.42
CA ARG A 280 7.48 0.02 -9.65
C ARG A 280 6.11 -0.62 -9.86
N PRO A 281 6.01 -1.95 -9.96
CA PRO A 281 4.72 -2.62 -10.12
C PRO A 281 3.72 -2.23 -9.03
N ALA A 282 2.54 -1.76 -9.44
CA ALA A 282 1.46 -1.36 -8.55
C ALA A 282 0.10 -1.63 -9.20
N ARG A 283 -0.89 -2.09 -8.43
CA ARG A 283 -2.24 -2.34 -8.93
C ARG A 283 -3.12 -1.10 -8.78
N GLY A 284 -3.78 -0.72 -9.87
CA GLY A 284 -4.75 0.35 -9.89
C GLY A 284 -5.85 0.11 -10.93
N ILE A 285 -6.90 0.94 -10.87
CA ILE A 285 -7.96 0.98 -11.87
C ILE A 285 -7.36 1.46 -13.18
N VAL A 286 -7.65 0.72 -14.25
CA VAL A 286 -7.16 1.05 -15.61
C VAL A 286 -7.74 2.39 -16.05
N ASN A 287 -6.87 3.29 -16.49
CA ASN A 287 -7.25 4.57 -17.04
C ASN A 287 -6.44 4.91 -18.29
N ARG A 288 -6.76 6.03 -18.90
CA ARG A 288 -6.15 6.50 -20.14
C ARG A 288 -4.62 6.65 -20.02
N PHE A 289 -4.13 7.24 -18.92
CA PHE A 289 -2.69 7.43 -18.72
C PHE A 289 -1.94 6.08 -18.73
N MET A 290 -2.44 5.09 -17.98
CA MET A 290 -1.85 3.75 -17.97
C MET A 290 -1.81 3.14 -19.37
N GLN A 291 -2.93 3.22 -20.10
CA GLN A 291 -3.05 2.63 -21.44
C GLN A 291 -2.11 3.28 -22.45
N GLU A 292 -2.03 4.61 -22.44
CA GLU A 292 -1.22 5.35 -23.41
C GLU A 292 0.28 5.29 -23.08
N VAL A 293 0.67 5.36 -21.81
CA VAL A 293 2.09 5.24 -21.41
C VAL A 293 2.63 3.83 -21.67
N GLU A 294 1.83 2.79 -21.47
CA GLU A 294 2.23 1.38 -21.68
C GLU A 294 1.90 0.85 -23.08
N ARG A 295 1.37 1.69 -23.96
CA ARG A 295 1.01 1.29 -25.33
C ARG A 295 2.26 0.95 -26.14
N LYS A 296 2.28 -0.28 -26.65
CA LYS A 296 3.28 -0.69 -27.65
C LYS A 296 2.90 -0.13 -29.02
N ASN A 297 3.82 0.51 -29.70
CA ASN A 297 3.64 0.90 -31.08
C ASN A 297 4.00 -0.31 -31.97
N ALA A 298 3.00 -1.14 -32.27
CA ALA A 298 3.19 -2.39 -33.01
C ALA A 298 3.71 -2.17 -34.46
N ASN A 299 3.70 -0.95 -34.98
CA ASN A 299 3.96 -0.62 -36.38
C ASN A 299 5.30 0.11 -36.64
N ASP A 300 6.07 0.43 -35.60
CA ASP A 300 7.37 1.08 -35.79
C ASP A 300 8.43 0.46 -34.87
N PRO A 301 9.27 -0.45 -35.44
CA PRO A 301 10.38 -1.06 -34.71
C PRO A 301 11.45 -0.05 -34.25
N LYS A 302 11.37 1.20 -34.72
CA LYS A 302 12.28 2.29 -34.36
C LYS A 302 11.60 3.42 -33.60
N ASP A 303 10.34 3.23 -33.15
CA ASP A 303 9.66 4.24 -32.35
C ASP A 303 10.51 4.48 -31.09
N PRO A 304 11.03 5.70 -30.87
CA PRO A 304 11.73 6.05 -29.64
C PRO A 304 10.81 5.93 -28.42
N ASN A 305 9.53 5.66 -28.62
CA ASN A 305 8.54 5.36 -27.59
C ASN A 305 8.24 3.86 -27.48
N ASP A 306 9.07 2.97 -28.05
CA ASP A 306 8.87 1.51 -27.90
C ASP A 306 8.87 1.16 -26.42
N SER A 307 7.79 0.56 -25.97
CA SER A 307 7.66 0.09 -24.58
C SER A 307 8.66 -1.01 -24.20
N ASN A 308 9.44 -1.51 -25.18
CA ASN A 308 10.58 -2.40 -24.95
C ASN A 308 11.85 -1.60 -24.60
N ASP A 309 11.91 -0.27 -24.83
CA ASP A 309 12.99 0.55 -24.28
C ASP A 309 12.81 0.60 -22.74
N PRO A 310 13.76 0.04 -21.98
CA PRO A 310 13.69 0.04 -20.52
C PRO A 310 13.67 1.45 -19.93
N ASN A 311 13.96 2.49 -20.71
CA ASN A 311 14.01 3.88 -20.27
C ASN A 311 12.71 4.65 -20.53
N VAL A 312 11.73 4.09 -21.23
CA VAL A 312 10.42 4.71 -21.48
C VAL A 312 9.60 4.87 -20.19
N ILE A 313 9.70 3.91 -19.28
CA ILE A 313 9.18 4.01 -17.92
C ILE A 313 10.37 3.98 -16.97
N LEU A 314 10.68 5.11 -16.38
CA LEU A 314 11.85 5.24 -15.49
C LEU A 314 11.70 4.32 -14.26
N PRO A 315 12.82 3.83 -13.71
CA PRO A 315 12.77 3.05 -12.47
C PRO A 315 12.25 3.91 -11.31
N PHE A 316 11.62 3.24 -10.33
CA PHE A 316 11.30 3.89 -9.05
C PHE A 316 12.61 4.33 -8.35
N PRO A 317 12.68 5.52 -7.73
CA PRO A 317 11.61 6.49 -7.53
C PRO A 317 11.50 7.59 -8.61
N LEU A 318 12.29 7.54 -9.70
CA LEU A 318 12.35 8.59 -10.73
C LEU A 318 10.99 8.78 -11.42
N GLN A 319 10.36 7.69 -11.89
CA GLN A 319 9.04 7.76 -12.52
C GLN A 319 7.97 8.36 -11.58
N ASN A 320 8.01 7.98 -10.30
CA ASN A 320 7.09 8.53 -9.31
C ASN A 320 7.27 10.05 -9.15
N ALA A 321 8.50 10.52 -9.12
CA ALA A 321 8.81 11.94 -9.03
C ALA A 321 8.37 12.69 -10.30
N LEU A 322 8.65 12.11 -11.48
CA LEU A 322 8.28 12.65 -12.78
C LEU A 322 6.76 12.83 -12.93
N THR A 323 5.96 11.83 -12.52
CA THR A 323 4.51 11.86 -12.69
C THR A 323 3.74 12.55 -11.55
N ARG A 324 4.38 12.85 -10.42
CA ARG A 324 3.71 13.44 -9.26
C ARG A 324 3.06 14.80 -9.53
N PRO A 325 3.73 15.76 -10.24
CA PRO A 325 3.10 17.04 -10.60
C PRO A 325 1.85 16.86 -11.47
N LEU A 326 1.90 15.94 -12.45
CA LEU A 326 0.78 15.58 -13.29
C LEU A 326 -0.43 15.11 -12.46
N ARG A 327 -0.22 14.13 -11.59
CA ARG A 327 -1.27 13.58 -10.72
C ARG A 327 -1.85 14.64 -9.77
N THR A 328 -1.01 15.54 -9.27
CA THR A 328 -1.45 16.64 -8.40
C THR A 328 -2.34 17.63 -9.15
N ALA A 329 -1.98 17.98 -10.38
CA ALA A 329 -2.81 18.86 -11.22
C ALA A 329 -4.11 18.17 -11.63
N ALA A 330 -4.06 16.90 -12.03
CA ALA A 330 -5.22 16.10 -12.36
C ALA A 330 -6.23 16.02 -11.19
N ALA A 331 -5.75 15.83 -9.97
CA ALA A 331 -6.60 15.83 -8.78
C ALA A 331 -7.34 17.15 -8.59
N LYS A 332 -6.65 18.28 -8.77
CA LYS A 332 -7.25 19.63 -8.68
C LYS A 332 -8.25 19.93 -9.80
N GLN A 333 -8.06 19.33 -10.96
CA GLN A 333 -8.91 19.51 -12.15
C GLN A 333 -10.04 18.47 -12.24
N GLY A 334 -10.13 17.51 -11.30
CA GLY A 334 -11.12 16.44 -11.34
C GLY A 334 -10.92 15.43 -12.48
N ARG A 335 -9.67 15.26 -12.95
CA ARG A 335 -9.31 14.42 -14.11
C ARG A 335 -8.85 13.04 -13.63
N ALA A 336 -9.79 12.11 -13.42
CA ALA A 336 -9.51 10.74 -12.93
C ALA A 336 -8.57 9.95 -13.86
N GLU A 337 -8.64 10.20 -15.16
CA GLU A 337 -7.86 9.51 -16.19
C GLU A 337 -6.35 9.71 -16.09
N PHE A 338 -5.89 10.64 -15.24
CA PHE A 338 -4.47 10.90 -14.96
C PHE A 338 -4.07 10.64 -13.51
N LEU A 339 -4.98 10.12 -12.70
CA LEU A 339 -4.68 9.73 -11.32
C LEU A 339 -4.17 8.29 -11.25
N SER A 340 -3.35 8.00 -10.26
CA SER A 340 -2.81 6.64 -10.07
C SER A 340 -3.85 5.61 -9.60
N LEU A 341 -5.04 6.01 -9.19
CA LEU A 341 -6.23 5.22 -8.85
C LEU A 341 -5.91 3.84 -8.24
N TRP A 342 -4.97 3.79 -7.26
CA TRP A 342 -4.57 2.54 -6.63
C TRP A 342 -5.76 1.84 -5.98
N ALA A 343 -6.08 0.64 -6.44
CA ALA A 343 -7.18 -0.17 -5.94
C ALA A 343 -6.91 -1.65 -6.17
N GLY A 344 -7.36 -2.50 -5.26
CA GLY A 344 -7.27 -3.95 -5.36
C GLY A 344 -8.40 -4.56 -6.18
N GLN A 345 -8.31 -5.87 -6.45
CA GLN A 345 -9.29 -6.59 -7.27
C GLN A 345 -10.70 -6.69 -6.63
N GLY A 346 -10.81 -6.48 -5.33
CA GLY A 346 -12.12 -6.43 -4.66
C GLY A 346 -12.86 -5.10 -4.83
N VAL A 347 -12.42 -4.22 -5.72
CA VAL A 347 -12.90 -2.84 -5.89
C VAL A 347 -14.42 -2.71 -5.99
N ARG A 348 -15.11 -3.63 -6.66
CA ARG A 348 -16.57 -3.63 -6.82
C ARG A 348 -17.34 -3.74 -5.50
N MET A 349 -16.70 -4.19 -4.41
CA MET A 349 -17.29 -4.28 -3.08
C MET A 349 -17.07 -3.02 -2.25
N ALA A 350 -16.52 -1.94 -2.83
CA ALA A 350 -16.29 -0.68 -2.12
C ALA A 350 -17.62 -0.04 -1.65
N ARG A 351 -17.57 0.60 -0.48
CA ARG A 351 -18.74 1.23 0.15
C ARG A 351 -18.38 2.64 0.59
N ARG A 352 -19.27 3.60 0.39
CA ARG A 352 -19.08 4.96 0.91
C ARG A 352 -19.74 5.07 2.27
N MET A 353 -18.92 5.22 3.32
CA MET A 353 -19.37 5.39 4.70
C MET A 353 -18.25 6.02 5.54
N ASN A 354 -18.51 6.39 6.78
CA ASN A 354 -17.43 6.80 7.67
C ASN A 354 -16.61 5.57 8.13
N ALA A 355 -15.38 5.79 8.57
CA ALA A 355 -14.45 4.73 8.87
C ALA A 355 -14.84 3.92 10.13
N ALA A 356 -15.46 4.55 11.11
CA ALA A 356 -15.90 3.85 12.33
C ALA A 356 -17.04 2.87 12.02
N ASP A 357 -18.03 3.30 11.23
CA ASP A 357 -19.13 2.44 10.78
C ASP A 357 -18.61 1.30 9.88
N LEU A 358 -17.62 1.58 9.05
CA LEU A 358 -16.99 0.53 8.24
C LEU A 358 -16.35 -0.55 9.12
N VAL A 359 -15.56 -0.17 10.14
CA VAL A 359 -14.95 -1.14 11.07
C VAL A 359 -16.01 -1.96 11.80
N ALA A 360 -17.07 -1.32 12.31
CA ALA A 360 -18.17 -2.01 12.98
C ALA A 360 -18.88 -2.99 12.02
N THR A 361 -19.22 -2.55 10.81
CA THR A 361 -19.85 -3.40 9.78
C THR A 361 -18.98 -4.59 9.41
N LEU A 362 -17.67 -4.37 9.20
CA LEU A 362 -16.72 -5.44 8.88
C LEU A 362 -16.62 -6.49 9.99
N ALA A 363 -16.64 -6.06 11.26
CA ALA A 363 -16.60 -6.94 12.40
C ALA A 363 -17.89 -7.77 12.52
N GLU A 364 -19.06 -7.15 12.40
CA GLU A 364 -20.35 -7.83 12.40
C GLU A 364 -20.49 -8.84 11.26
N GLU A 365 -20.07 -8.48 10.06
CA GLU A 365 -20.08 -9.36 8.90
C GLU A 365 -19.12 -10.56 9.10
N ALA A 366 -17.93 -10.34 9.71
CA ALA A 366 -16.98 -11.41 10.01
C ALA A 366 -17.56 -12.40 11.03
N ASP A 367 -18.15 -11.91 12.13
CA ASP A 367 -18.82 -12.73 13.13
C ASP A 367 -19.98 -13.53 12.50
N ALA A 368 -20.78 -12.90 11.64
CA ALA A 368 -21.86 -13.56 10.93
C ALA A 368 -21.38 -14.63 9.95
N ALA A 369 -20.25 -14.40 9.26
CA ALA A 369 -19.64 -15.37 8.36
C ALA A 369 -19.13 -16.59 9.12
N ILE A 370 -18.44 -16.39 10.23
CA ILE A 370 -17.95 -17.47 11.13
C ILE A 370 -19.11 -18.28 11.70
N ALA A 371 -20.16 -17.60 12.19
CA ALA A 371 -21.33 -18.25 12.74
C ALA A 371 -22.09 -19.13 11.71
N ARG A 372 -22.07 -18.76 10.43
CA ARG A 372 -22.65 -19.59 9.36
C ARG A 372 -21.89 -20.90 9.16
N LEU A 373 -20.56 -20.88 9.24
CA LEU A 373 -19.74 -22.09 9.11
C LEU A 373 -20.02 -23.10 10.23
N HIS A 374 -20.30 -22.62 11.45
CA HIS A 374 -20.69 -23.51 12.56
C HIS A 374 -22.08 -24.15 12.41
N LYS A 375 -22.96 -23.61 11.56
CA LYS A 375 -24.31 -24.16 11.33
C LYS A 375 -24.38 -25.17 10.18
N VAL A 376 -23.32 -25.33 9.43
CA VAL A 376 -23.23 -26.28 8.29
C VAL A 376 -22.81 -27.68 8.77
N GLN A 377 -22.56 -27.83 10.06
CA GLN A 377 -22.40 -29.12 10.73
C GLN A 377 -23.75 -29.61 11.24
#